data_1ab16c1ee557a4fab860b453ebe0182a
#
_entry.id   1ab16c1ee557a4fab860b453ebe0182a
#
_cell.length_a   1.000
_cell.length_b   1.000
_cell.length_c   1.000
_cell.angle_alpha   90.00
_cell.angle_beta   90.00
_cell.angle_gamma   90.00
#
_symmetry.space_group_name_H-M   'P 1'
#
loop_
_entity.id
_entity.type
_entity.pdbx_description
1 polymer ?
#
loop_
_entity_poly.entity_id
_entity_poly.type
_entity_poly.pdbx_seq_one_letter_code
_entity_poly.pdbx_strand_id
1 'polypeptide(L)'
;MESAMDMAEAPNWKHNACGRKFVASFSGGKDSTLALYHAMNTGKPVGLIVVMEEEGRRSRSHGIPEAVIRAQAEAVGLPVHAAPASWEAYEKVFIGLLEQAKRQGAEVLVTGDLDMPAHGCWHDRVTRRAGLGLGMPLWERDHVETVREFIDLGFQAVLVTVNLSMGMREADLGRMITHELVDELAARGIDPCGESGEFHTLVIDGPIFRHPVPVRKREVVRDGEYAFLSIELDEAGGQDVPDSDRGR
;
A
#
# COMPACT_ATOMS: atom_id res chain seq x y z
N MET A 1 24.55 -20.26 -10.58
CA MET A 1 23.81 -21.32 -9.85
C MET A 1 23.74 -20.84 -8.40
N GLU A 2 22.79 -19.95 -8.12
CA GLU A 2 22.47 -19.58 -6.73
C GLU A 2 21.63 -20.69 -6.17
N SER A 3 22.10 -21.26 -5.06
CA SER A 3 21.45 -22.32 -4.31
C SER A 3 20.06 -21.84 -3.89
N ALA A 4 19.03 -22.63 -4.19
CA ALA A 4 17.74 -22.51 -3.57
C ALA A 4 17.96 -22.51 -2.05
N MET A 5 17.75 -21.38 -1.39
CA MET A 5 17.77 -21.30 0.06
C MET A 5 16.66 -22.21 0.57
N ASP A 6 17.07 -23.12 1.45
CA ASP A 6 16.20 -24.08 2.12
C ASP A 6 15.09 -23.30 2.87
N MET A 7 13.87 -23.37 2.36
CA MET A 7 12.67 -22.71 2.91
C MET A 7 12.19 -23.37 4.22
N ALA A 8 12.99 -24.29 4.80
CA ALA A 8 12.61 -25.10 5.95
C ALA A 8 12.46 -24.31 7.26
N GLU A 9 12.93 -23.08 7.34
CA GLU A 9 12.71 -22.18 8.48
C GLU A 9 12.48 -20.75 7.97
N ALA A 10 11.32 -20.49 7.34
CA ALA A 10 10.90 -19.11 7.11
C ALA A 10 10.90 -18.39 8.46
N PRO A 11 11.67 -17.31 8.64
CA PRO A 11 11.67 -16.57 9.89
C PRO A 11 10.24 -16.21 10.25
N ASN A 12 9.89 -16.25 11.55
CA ASN A 12 8.55 -15.87 12.02
C ASN A 12 8.33 -14.36 11.83
N TRP A 13 8.21 -13.94 10.55
CA TRP A 13 8.04 -12.55 10.17
C TRP A 13 6.78 -11.92 10.76
N LYS A 14 5.76 -12.75 11.08
CA LYS A 14 4.45 -12.29 11.57
C LYS A 14 4.54 -11.50 12.89
N HIS A 15 5.56 -11.75 13.72
CA HIS A 15 5.66 -11.17 15.05
C HIS A 15 6.92 -10.32 15.30
N ASN A 16 7.76 -10.10 14.29
CA ASN A 16 9.01 -9.36 14.48
C ASN A 16 8.81 -7.90 14.92
N ALA A 17 7.66 -7.29 14.66
CA ALA A 17 7.36 -5.91 15.05
C ALA A 17 6.88 -5.77 16.52
N CYS A 18 6.60 -6.89 17.23
CA CYS A 18 6.03 -6.84 18.57
C CYS A 18 6.93 -6.09 19.56
N GLY A 19 6.40 -5.02 20.16
CA GLY A 19 7.09 -4.14 21.10
C GLY A 19 8.18 -3.24 20.50
N ARG A 20 8.46 -3.36 19.20
CA ARG A 20 9.57 -2.68 18.51
C ARG A 20 9.07 -1.46 17.71
N LYS A 21 10.01 -0.55 17.43
CA LYS A 21 9.78 0.54 16.50
C LYS A 21 9.89 0.05 15.06
N PHE A 22 8.94 0.39 14.21
CA PHE A 22 8.95 -0.07 12.82
C PHE A 22 8.65 1.06 11.82
N VAL A 23 9.17 0.90 10.61
CA VAL A 23 8.78 1.66 9.43
C VAL A 23 7.98 0.73 8.52
N ALA A 24 6.94 1.23 7.86
CA ALA A 24 6.16 0.42 6.93
C ALA A 24 6.46 0.80 5.47
N SER A 25 6.67 -0.20 4.61
CA SER A 25 6.60 -0.04 3.17
C SER A 25 5.14 0.19 2.79
N PHE A 26 4.83 1.34 2.20
CA PHE A 26 3.45 1.80 2.04
C PHE A 26 3.16 2.15 0.59
N SER A 27 2.37 1.32 -0.07
CA SER A 27 1.92 1.56 -1.45
C SER A 27 0.65 2.42 -1.52
N GLY A 28 -0.04 2.63 -0.40
CA GLY A 28 -1.36 3.26 -0.34
C GLY A 28 -2.52 2.32 -0.66
N GLY A 29 -2.23 1.05 -0.98
CA GLY A 29 -3.21 0.00 -1.24
C GLY A 29 -3.61 -0.80 0.00
N LYS A 30 -4.57 -1.70 -0.19
CA LYS A 30 -5.22 -2.48 0.89
C LYS A 30 -4.22 -3.30 1.73
N ASP A 31 -3.27 -3.99 1.09
CA ASP A 31 -2.38 -4.94 1.78
C ASP A 31 -1.36 -4.21 2.64
N SER A 32 -0.70 -3.18 2.10
CA SER A 32 0.21 -2.34 2.88
C SER A 32 -0.48 -1.63 4.04
N THR A 33 -1.75 -1.25 3.87
CA THR A 33 -2.56 -0.61 4.92
C THR A 33 -2.99 -1.61 5.99
N LEU A 34 -3.43 -2.82 5.60
CA LEU A 34 -3.80 -3.88 6.54
C LEU A 34 -2.57 -4.36 7.33
N ALA A 35 -1.42 -4.51 6.68
CA ALA A 35 -0.16 -4.86 7.35
C ALA A 35 0.25 -3.78 8.36
N LEU A 36 0.11 -2.51 8.00
CA LEU A 36 0.35 -1.38 8.90
C LEU A 36 -0.57 -1.46 10.13
N TYR A 37 -1.88 -1.69 9.93
CA TYR A 37 -2.86 -1.87 11.01
C TYR A 37 -2.45 -2.98 11.98
N HIS A 38 -2.11 -4.17 11.46
CA HIS A 38 -1.67 -5.27 12.31
C HIS A 38 -0.40 -4.95 13.08
N ALA A 39 0.57 -4.31 12.44
CA ALA A 39 1.81 -3.93 13.10
C ALA A 39 1.61 -2.84 14.18
N MET A 40 0.67 -1.89 13.97
CA MET A 40 0.33 -0.86 14.97
C MET A 40 -0.29 -1.44 16.22
N ASN A 41 -0.99 -2.58 16.12
CA ASN A 41 -1.56 -3.25 17.29
C ASN A 41 -0.50 -3.90 18.21
N THR A 42 0.71 -4.09 17.71
CA THR A 42 1.77 -4.80 18.45
C THR A 42 3.06 -4.00 18.60
N GLY A 43 3.35 -3.08 17.70
CA GLY A 43 4.58 -2.29 17.65
C GLY A 43 4.32 -0.78 17.63
N LYS A 44 5.38 -0.01 17.41
CA LYS A 44 5.34 1.46 17.39
C LYS A 44 5.77 1.98 16.02
N PRO A 45 4.87 2.51 15.18
CA PRO A 45 5.24 3.06 13.89
C PRO A 45 6.08 4.32 14.07
N VAL A 46 7.15 4.47 13.28
CA VAL A 46 7.96 5.69 13.22
C VAL A 46 7.78 6.44 11.90
N GLY A 47 7.21 5.80 10.88
CA GLY A 47 6.93 6.42 9.60
C GLY A 47 6.61 5.40 8.50
N LEU A 48 6.36 5.94 7.32
CA LEU A 48 6.09 5.23 6.08
C LEU A 48 7.21 5.48 5.09
N ILE A 49 7.55 4.49 4.26
CA ILE A 49 8.45 4.67 3.12
C ILE A 49 7.74 4.29 1.83
N VAL A 50 7.97 5.08 0.78
CA VAL A 50 7.36 4.89 -0.54
C VAL A 50 8.41 5.11 -1.61
N VAL A 51 8.53 4.19 -2.56
CA VAL A 51 9.31 4.42 -3.77
C VAL A 51 8.39 4.96 -4.86
N MET A 52 8.75 6.12 -5.39
CA MET A 52 8.06 6.78 -6.47
C MET A 52 8.65 6.38 -7.83
N GLU A 53 7.91 6.61 -8.91
CA GLU A 53 8.46 6.54 -10.26
C GLU A 53 9.60 7.54 -10.46
N GLU A 54 10.30 7.47 -11.58
CA GLU A 54 11.49 8.30 -11.85
C GLU A 54 11.25 9.80 -11.75
N GLU A 55 10.05 10.25 -12.14
CA GLU A 55 9.66 11.65 -12.10
C GLU A 55 9.14 12.08 -10.71
N GLY A 56 8.97 11.14 -9.78
CA GLY A 56 8.53 11.40 -8.41
C GLY A 56 7.06 11.80 -8.26
N ARG A 57 6.27 11.71 -9.31
CA ARG A 57 4.87 12.19 -9.32
C ARG A 57 3.87 11.16 -8.80
N ARG A 58 4.18 9.86 -8.97
CA ARG A 58 3.28 8.75 -8.63
C ARG A 58 4.03 7.63 -7.94
N SER A 59 3.35 6.87 -7.09
CA SER A 59 3.91 5.65 -6.52
C SER A 59 4.19 4.63 -7.64
N ARG A 60 5.34 3.95 -7.57
CA ARG A 60 5.80 3.07 -8.65
C ARG A 60 4.85 1.89 -8.90
N SER A 61 4.35 1.26 -7.86
CA SER A 61 3.54 0.04 -8.00
C SER A 61 2.08 0.32 -8.35
N HIS A 62 1.47 1.33 -7.74
CA HIS A 62 0.02 1.58 -7.83
C HIS A 62 -0.34 2.80 -8.69
N GLY A 63 0.64 3.59 -9.12
CA GLY A 63 0.38 4.81 -9.88
C GLY A 63 -0.35 5.91 -9.08
N ILE A 64 -0.39 5.82 -7.75
CA ILE A 64 -1.07 6.78 -6.87
C ILE A 64 -0.26 8.09 -6.82
N PRO A 65 -0.88 9.27 -7.05
CA PRO A 65 -0.19 10.55 -6.97
C PRO A 65 0.46 10.80 -5.61
N GLU A 66 1.63 11.44 -5.59
CA GLU A 66 2.35 11.76 -4.36
C GLU A 66 1.49 12.53 -3.36
N ALA A 67 0.71 13.50 -3.84
CA ALA A 67 -0.20 14.28 -3.00
C ALA A 67 -1.21 13.39 -2.24
N VAL A 68 -1.74 12.36 -2.90
CA VAL A 68 -2.69 11.41 -2.28
C VAL A 68 -1.99 10.52 -1.24
N ILE A 69 -0.77 10.03 -1.54
CA ILE A 69 0.05 9.28 -0.56
C ILE A 69 0.33 10.13 0.68
N ARG A 70 0.67 11.42 0.51
CA ARG A 70 0.91 12.34 1.62
C ARG A 70 -0.37 12.58 2.44
N ALA A 71 -1.52 12.72 1.78
CA ALA A 71 -2.80 12.86 2.47
C ALA A 71 -3.18 11.59 3.25
N GLN A 72 -2.91 10.39 2.71
CA GLN A 72 -3.07 9.14 3.47
C GLN A 72 -2.16 9.12 4.70
N ALA A 73 -0.88 9.47 4.55
CA ALA A 73 0.07 9.51 5.65
C ALA A 73 -0.35 10.52 6.74
N GLU A 74 -0.85 11.70 6.35
CA GLU A 74 -1.41 12.71 7.26
C GLU A 74 -2.64 12.16 7.98
N ALA A 75 -3.59 11.56 7.26
CA ALA A 75 -4.79 10.98 7.84
C ALA A 75 -4.47 9.86 8.85
N VAL A 76 -3.45 9.06 8.59
CA VAL A 76 -2.94 8.05 9.55
C VAL A 76 -2.13 8.72 10.69
N GLY A 77 -1.58 9.90 10.46
CA GLY A 77 -0.76 10.65 11.43
C GLY A 77 0.69 10.17 11.50
N LEU A 78 1.23 9.68 10.40
CA LEU A 78 2.61 9.21 10.31
C LEU A 78 3.41 10.04 9.27
N PRO A 79 4.69 10.31 9.53
CA PRO A 79 5.55 10.90 8.51
C PRO A 79 5.77 9.91 7.36
N VAL A 80 5.84 10.42 6.12
CA VAL A 80 6.15 9.63 4.93
C VAL A 80 7.45 10.12 4.29
N HIS A 81 8.33 9.18 3.98
CA HIS A 81 9.56 9.38 3.24
C HIS A 81 9.38 8.78 1.85
N ALA A 82 9.28 9.63 0.85
CA ALA A 82 9.14 9.23 -0.55
C ALA A 82 10.44 9.54 -1.29
N ALA A 83 10.86 8.64 -2.17
CA ALA A 83 12.03 8.86 -3.02
C ALA A 83 11.79 8.30 -4.42
N PRO A 84 12.16 9.04 -5.48
CA PRO A 84 12.06 8.57 -6.85
C PRO A 84 13.16 7.55 -7.17
N ALA A 85 12.84 6.56 -8.00
CA ALA A 85 13.80 5.57 -8.47
C ALA A 85 13.42 5.05 -9.87
N SER A 86 14.43 4.78 -10.71
CA SER A 86 14.29 3.86 -11.85
C SER A 86 14.24 2.41 -11.34
N TRP A 87 13.87 1.46 -12.21
CA TRP A 87 13.92 0.04 -11.84
C TRP A 87 15.35 -0.41 -11.49
N GLU A 88 16.36 0.11 -12.17
CA GLU A 88 17.77 -0.20 -11.88
C GLU A 88 18.21 0.36 -10.52
N ALA A 89 17.73 1.51 -10.15
CA ALA A 89 18.07 2.18 -8.88
C ALA A 89 17.19 1.76 -7.70
N TYR A 90 16.10 1.02 -7.95
CA TYR A 90 15.06 0.72 -6.97
C TYR A 90 15.62 0.15 -5.66
N GLU A 91 16.40 -0.91 -5.72
CA GLU A 91 16.96 -1.55 -4.52
C GLU A 91 17.85 -0.57 -3.73
N LYS A 92 18.70 0.19 -4.42
CA LYS A 92 19.58 1.17 -3.78
C LYS A 92 18.80 2.27 -3.07
N VAL A 93 17.77 2.81 -3.73
CA VAL A 93 16.90 3.84 -3.16
C VAL A 93 16.12 3.30 -1.97
N PHE A 94 15.56 2.10 -2.10
CA PHE A 94 14.82 1.46 -1.01
C PHE A 94 15.70 1.24 0.23
N ILE A 95 16.93 0.73 0.07
CA ILE A 95 17.89 0.59 1.17
C ILE A 95 18.20 1.96 1.80
N GLY A 96 18.38 3.01 1.01
CA GLY A 96 18.60 4.37 1.51
C GLY A 96 17.45 4.88 2.39
N LEU A 97 16.20 4.59 2.00
CA LEU A 97 15.01 4.89 2.81
C LEU A 97 14.99 4.08 4.12
N LEU A 98 15.37 2.81 4.08
CA LEU A 98 15.50 1.96 5.29
C LEU A 98 16.56 2.51 6.25
N GLU A 99 17.74 2.89 5.73
CA GLU A 99 18.80 3.50 6.53
C GLU A 99 18.38 4.83 7.15
N GLN A 100 17.59 5.63 6.42
CA GLN A 100 17.01 6.86 6.96
C GLN A 100 16.03 6.55 8.10
N ALA A 101 15.12 5.60 7.91
CA ALA A 101 14.19 5.17 8.94
C ALA A 101 14.91 4.60 10.18
N LYS A 102 16.00 3.85 9.98
CA LYS A 102 16.83 3.35 11.07
C LYS A 102 17.46 4.49 11.90
N ARG A 103 17.95 5.54 11.24
CA ARG A 103 18.46 6.74 11.95
C ARG A 103 17.38 7.44 12.77
N GLN A 104 16.11 7.29 12.39
CA GLN A 104 14.95 7.79 13.14
C GLN A 104 14.47 6.81 14.21
N GLY A 105 15.15 5.68 14.36
CA GLY A 105 14.93 4.71 15.41
C GLY A 105 14.09 3.49 14.98
N ALA A 106 13.81 3.30 13.68
CA ALA A 106 13.22 2.04 13.21
C ALA A 106 14.16 0.85 13.47
N GLU A 107 13.59 -0.25 13.89
CA GLU A 107 14.25 -1.52 14.15
C GLU A 107 13.78 -2.62 13.18
N VAL A 108 12.59 -2.43 12.59
CA VAL A 108 11.92 -3.39 11.72
C VAL A 108 11.34 -2.68 10.52
N LEU A 109 11.43 -3.29 9.33
CA LEU A 109 10.57 -3.00 8.18
C LEU A 109 9.31 -3.85 8.27
N VAL A 110 8.15 -3.27 8.05
CA VAL A 110 6.87 -3.98 7.87
C VAL A 110 6.44 -3.86 6.41
N THR A 111 6.02 -4.99 5.80
CA THR A 111 5.49 -5.06 4.43
C THR A 111 4.16 -5.80 4.39
N GLY A 112 3.39 -5.58 3.32
CA GLY A 112 2.07 -6.18 3.11
C GLY A 112 2.05 -7.33 2.11
N ASP A 113 3.19 -7.93 1.79
CA ASP A 113 3.24 -9.07 0.88
C ASP A 113 2.60 -10.31 1.51
N LEU A 114 1.91 -11.12 0.69
CA LEU A 114 1.19 -12.31 1.16
C LEU A 114 2.01 -13.59 0.99
N ASP A 115 2.40 -13.97 -0.23
CA ASP A 115 2.96 -15.29 -0.48
C ASP A 115 3.97 -15.38 -1.63
N MET A 116 4.34 -14.28 -2.28
CA MET A 116 5.33 -14.32 -3.36
C MET A 116 6.75 -14.54 -2.82
N PRO A 117 7.35 -15.75 -2.96
CA PRO A 117 8.65 -16.05 -2.35
C PRO A 117 9.78 -15.10 -2.80
N ALA A 118 9.74 -14.63 -4.06
CA ALA A 118 10.71 -13.68 -4.58
C ALA A 118 10.68 -12.36 -3.80
N HIS A 119 9.50 -11.87 -3.41
CA HIS A 119 9.35 -10.66 -2.60
C HIS A 119 9.87 -10.87 -1.19
N GLY A 120 9.50 -11.98 -0.52
CA GLY A 120 10.00 -12.31 0.81
C GLY A 120 11.52 -12.39 0.87
N CYS A 121 12.14 -13.10 -0.09
CA CYS A 121 13.60 -13.19 -0.19
C CYS A 121 14.26 -11.83 -0.46
N TRP A 122 13.65 -11.00 -1.29
CA TRP A 122 14.17 -9.67 -1.58
C TRP A 122 14.10 -8.76 -0.34
N HIS A 123 12.96 -8.74 0.37
CA HIS A 123 12.79 -7.97 1.59
C HIS A 123 13.76 -8.40 2.69
N ASP A 124 13.96 -9.71 2.88
CA ASP A 124 14.94 -10.24 3.85
C ASP A 124 16.36 -9.75 3.52
N ARG A 125 16.74 -9.77 2.22
CA ARG A 125 18.06 -9.31 1.79
C ARG A 125 18.26 -7.80 2.05
N VAL A 126 17.32 -6.95 1.66
CA VAL A 126 17.46 -5.48 1.79
C VAL A 126 17.39 -5.03 3.25
N THR A 127 16.57 -5.68 4.08
CA THR A 127 16.47 -5.37 5.50
C THR A 127 17.75 -5.76 6.24
N ARG A 128 18.33 -6.93 5.94
CA ARG A 128 19.64 -7.33 6.49
C ARG A 128 20.73 -6.33 6.11
N ARG A 129 20.77 -5.86 4.87
CA ARG A 129 21.74 -4.83 4.42
C ARG A 129 21.59 -3.52 5.17
N ALA A 130 20.36 -3.09 5.44
CA ALA A 130 20.08 -1.89 6.23
C ALA A 130 20.26 -2.13 7.74
N GLY A 131 20.39 -3.40 8.17
CA GLY A 131 20.50 -3.80 9.59
C GLY A 131 19.19 -3.58 10.33
N LEU A 132 18.07 -3.90 9.69
CA LEU A 132 16.71 -3.95 10.25
C LEU A 132 16.20 -5.39 10.29
N GLY A 133 15.24 -5.67 11.16
CA GLY A 133 14.41 -6.86 11.08
C GLY A 133 13.36 -6.74 9.98
N LEU A 134 12.69 -7.84 9.63
CA LEU A 134 11.56 -7.89 8.70
C LEU A 134 10.31 -8.38 9.42
N GLY A 135 9.18 -7.70 9.23
CA GLY A 135 7.85 -8.10 9.68
C GLY A 135 6.90 -8.18 8.49
N MET A 136 6.24 -9.32 8.33
CA MET A 136 5.27 -9.57 7.26
C MET A 136 3.97 -10.12 7.86
N PRO A 137 3.09 -9.23 8.37
CA PRO A 137 1.89 -9.66 9.12
C PRO A 137 0.91 -10.49 8.30
N LEU A 138 0.92 -10.32 6.97
CA LEU A 138 0.01 -10.99 6.05
C LEU A 138 0.62 -12.24 5.39
N TRP A 139 1.89 -12.57 5.69
CA TRP A 139 2.60 -13.66 5.03
C TRP A 139 1.90 -15.01 5.23
N GLU A 140 1.70 -15.74 4.14
CA GLU A 140 1.03 -17.04 4.09
C GLU A 140 -0.40 -17.04 4.65
N ARG A 141 -1.10 -15.92 4.54
CA ARG A 141 -2.52 -15.87 4.88
C ARG A 141 -3.37 -16.21 3.66
N ASP A 142 -4.56 -16.75 3.91
CA ASP A 142 -5.55 -16.95 2.85
C ASP A 142 -5.97 -15.61 2.24
N HIS A 143 -5.98 -15.54 0.90
CA HIS A 143 -6.25 -14.32 0.16
C HIS A 143 -7.67 -13.80 0.39
N VAL A 144 -8.66 -14.70 0.30
CA VAL A 144 -10.07 -14.33 0.48
C VAL A 144 -10.33 -13.85 1.91
N GLU A 145 -9.82 -14.58 2.91
CA GLU A 145 -9.97 -14.21 4.32
C GLU A 145 -9.28 -12.88 4.62
N THR A 146 -8.11 -12.61 4.01
CA THR A 146 -7.37 -11.36 4.19
C THR A 146 -8.15 -10.15 3.66
N VAL A 147 -8.75 -10.26 2.46
CA VAL A 147 -9.57 -9.18 1.91
C VAL A 147 -10.87 -9.00 2.70
N ARG A 148 -11.50 -10.09 3.13
CA ARG A 148 -12.71 -10.01 3.97
C ARG A 148 -12.42 -9.37 5.30
N GLU A 149 -11.30 -9.70 5.95
CA GLU A 149 -10.88 -9.03 7.18
C GLU A 149 -10.68 -7.52 6.96
N PHE A 150 -10.04 -7.11 5.86
CA PHE A 150 -9.89 -5.70 5.50
C PHE A 150 -11.24 -4.97 5.44
N ILE A 151 -12.24 -5.60 4.82
CA ILE A 151 -13.61 -5.07 4.73
C ILE A 151 -14.28 -5.03 6.10
N ASP A 152 -14.22 -6.13 6.85
CA ASP A 152 -14.88 -6.31 8.17
C ASP A 152 -14.31 -5.35 9.22
N LEU A 153 -13.04 -4.98 9.11
CA LEU A 153 -12.42 -3.94 9.93
C LEU A 153 -12.90 -2.52 9.60
N GLY A 154 -13.67 -2.35 8.52
CA GLY A 154 -14.21 -1.06 8.09
C GLY A 154 -13.28 -0.23 7.23
N PHE A 155 -12.22 -0.81 6.67
CA PHE A 155 -11.42 -0.13 5.66
C PHE A 155 -12.20 0.05 4.36
N GLN A 156 -11.95 1.16 3.68
CA GLN A 156 -12.55 1.51 2.40
C GLN A 156 -11.45 1.70 1.36
N ALA A 157 -11.53 0.93 0.28
CA ALA A 157 -10.60 1.04 -0.84
C ALA A 157 -11.31 0.98 -2.18
N VAL A 158 -10.76 1.66 -3.17
CA VAL A 158 -11.24 1.66 -4.56
C VAL A 158 -10.21 1.01 -5.47
N LEU A 159 -10.67 0.32 -6.53
CA LEU A 159 -9.78 -0.17 -7.59
C LEU A 159 -9.30 1.01 -8.43
N VAL A 160 -7.99 1.18 -8.53
CA VAL A 160 -7.38 2.29 -9.30
C VAL A 160 -6.58 1.81 -10.51
N THR A 161 -6.17 0.54 -10.52
CA THR A 161 -5.47 -0.09 -11.64
C THR A 161 -6.05 -1.47 -11.87
N VAL A 162 -6.22 -1.86 -13.12
CA VAL A 162 -6.66 -3.20 -13.52
C VAL A 162 -5.82 -3.74 -14.66
N ASN A 163 -5.52 -5.03 -14.65
CA ASN A 163 -4.85 -5.74 -15.72
C ASN A 163 -5.90 -6.45 -16.60
N LEU A 164 -6.09 -5.94 -17.81
CA LEU A 164 -7.10 -6.44 -18.75
C LEU A 164 -6.78 -7.84 -19.28
N SER A 165 -5.48 -8.20 -19.34
CA SER A 165 -5.05 -9.54 -19.78
C SER A 165 -5.31 -10.63 -18.75
N MET A 166 -5.51 -10.24 -17.47
CA MET A 166 -5.81 -11.15 -16.36
C MET A 166 -7.30 -11.24 -16.02
N GLY A 167 -8.19 -10.89 -16.95
CA GLY A 167 -9.63 -11.02 -16.79
C GLY A 167 -10.32 -9.85 -16.11
N MET A 168 -9.59 -8.83 -15.68
CA MET A 168 -10.16 -7.59 -15.17
C MET A 168 -10.78 -6.76 -16.31
N ARG A 169 -11.64 -5.81 -15.95
CA ARG A 169 -12.35 -4.93 -16.90
C ARG A 169 -12.19 -3.48 -16.50
N GLU A 170 -12.24 -2.57 -17.45
CA GLU A 170 -12.28 -1.13 -17.14
C GLU A 170 -13.47 -0.74 -16.25
N ALA A 171 -14.59 -1.43 -16.40
CA ALA A 171 -15.76 -1.21 -15.55
C ALA A 171 -15.53 -1.57 -14.07
N ASP A 172 -14.45 -2.31 -13.76
CA ASP A 172 -14.06 -2.60 -12.38
C ASP A 172 -13.34 -1.39 -11.72
N LEU A 173 -12.77 -0.48 -12.52
CA LEU A 173 -12.13 0.73 -12.00
C LEU A 173 -13.11 1.62 -11.23
N GLY A 174 -12.65 2.13 -10.10
CA GLY A 174 -13.44 2.99 -9.24
C GLY A 174 -14.50 2.28 -8.40
N ARG A 175 -14.62 0.97 -8.50
CA ARG A 175 -15.48 0.18 -7.60
C ARG A 175 -14.81 0.08 -6.23
N MET A 176 -15.64 0.11 -5.20
CA MET A 176 -15.21 -0.16 -3.82
C MET A 176 -14.95 -1.65 -3.64
N ILE A 177 -13.94 -1.98 -2.84
CA ILE A 177 -13.73 -3.34 -2.36
C ILE A 177 -14.85 -3.65 -1.35
N THR A 178 -15.72 -4.60 -1.70
CA THR A 178 -16.84 -5.09 -0.88
C THR A 178 -16.88 -6.62 -0.93
N HIS A 179 -17.63 -7.25 -0.02
CA HIS A 179 -17.82 -8.71 -0.04
C HIS A 179 -18.40 -9.17 -1.39
N GLU A 180 -19.34 -8.42 -1.96
CA GLU A 180 -19.96 -8.73 -3.27
C GLU A 180 -18.92 -8.68 -4.40
N LEU A 181 -17.99 -7.69 -4.36
CA LEU A 181 -16.91 -7.62 -5.35
C LEU A 181 -15.94 -8.79 -5.19
N VAL A 182 -15.60 -9.18 -3.96
CA VAL A 182 -14.77 -10.36 -3.67
C VAL A 182 -15.37 -11.61 -4.27
N ASP A 183 -16.68 -11.83 -4.05
CA ASP A 183 -17.40 -13.00 -4.59
C ASP A 183 -17.47 -12.97 -6.12
N GLU A 184 -17.69 -11.80 -6.72
CA GLU A 184 -17.71 -11.62 -8.18
C GLU A 184 -16.33 -11.91 -8.80
N LEU A 185 -15.25 -11.41 -8.23
CA LEU A 185 -13.88 -11.64 -8.70
C LEU A 185 -13.54 -13.14 -8.61
N ALA A 186 -13.82 -13.78 -7.47
CA ALA A 186 -13.63 -15.22 -7.28
C ALA A 186 -14.41 -16.05 -8.30
N ALA A 187 -15.68 -15.70 -8.57
CA ALA A 187 -16.50 -16.36 -9.58
C ALA A 187 -15.96 -16.20 -11.01
N ARG A 188 -15.18 -15.14 -11.27
CA ARG A 188 -14.48 -14.90 -12.53
C ARG A 188 -13.11 -15.59 -12.60
N GLY A 189 -12.70 -16.30 -11.54
CA GLY A 189 -11.37 -16.92 -11.42
C GLY A 189 -10.23 -15.93 -11.20
N ILE A 190 -10.53 -14.74 -10.68
CA ILE A 190 -9.57 -13.67 -10.37
C ILE A 190 -9.25 -13.73 -8.88
N ASP A 191 -7.98 -13.65 -8.52
CA ASP A 191 -7.57 -13.55 -7.12
C ASP A 191 -8.14 -12.27 -6.48
N PRO A 192 -9.00 -12.38 -5.44
CA PRO A 192 -9.58 -11.21 -4.78
C PRO A 192 -8.56 -10.32 -4.06
N CYS A 193 -7.35 -10.84 -3.78
CA CYS A 193 -6.24 -10.05 -3.28
C CYS A 193 -5.54 -9.24 -4.39
N GLY A 194 -5.56 -9.73 -5.64
CA GLY A 194 -4.80 -9.10 -6.72
C GLY A 194 -3.30 -9.24 -6.56
N GLU A 195 -2.82 -10.29 -5.86
CA GLU A 195 -1.41 -10.48 -5.50
C GLU A 195 -0.53 -10.74 -6.72
N SER A 196 -1.09 -11.34 -7.77
CA SER A 196 -0.37 -11.57 -9.04
C SER A 196 -0.38 -10.35 -9.97
N GLY A 197 -0.96 -9.22 -9.56
CA GLY A 197 -1.00 -7.98 -10.34
C GLY A 197 -2.27 -7.84 -11.19
N GLU A 198 -3.36 -8.53 -10.82
CA GLU A 198 -4.66 -8.41 -11.47
C GLU A 198 -5.22 -6.99 -11.33
N PHE A 199 -5.04 -6.40 -10.16
CA PHE A 199 -5.47 -5.04 -9.90
C PHE A 199 -4.70 -4.41 -8.72
N HIS A 200 -4.75 -3.07 -8.63
CA HIS A 200 -4.28 -2.33 -7.45
C HIS A 200 -5.39 -1.43 -6.89
N THR A 201 -5.25 -1.13 -5.61
CA THR A 201 -6.24 -0.39 -4.85
C THR A 201 -5.66 0.88 -4.25
N LEU A 202 -6.54 1.84 -3.95
CA LEU A 202 -6.27 3.01 -3.13
C LEU A 202 -7.19 2.97 -1.90
N VAL A 203 -6.61 2.95 -0.71
CA VAL A 203 -7.36 3.07 0.54
C VAL A 203 -7.70 4.54 0.79
N ILE A 204 -8.96 4.81 1.06
CA ILE A 204 -9.47 6.17 1.27
C ILE A 204 -9.96 6.43 2.69
N ASP A 205 -10.24 5.38 3.46
CA ASP A 205 -10.67 5.48 4.86
C ASP A 205 -10.48 4.15 5.60
N GLY A 206 -10.55 4.18 6.93
CA GLY A 206 -10.49 3.00 7.78
C GLY A 206 -10.10 3.29 9.21
N PRO A 207 -10.00 2.26 10.08
CA PRO A 207 -9.86 2.42 11.52
C PRO A 207 -8.58 3.14 11.99
N ILE A 208 -7.54 3.21 11.14
CA ILE A 208 -6.31 3.94 11.47
C ILE A 208 -6.28 5.36 10.88
N PHE A 209 -7.29 5.74 10.11
CA PHE A 209 -7.41 7.07 9.52
C PHE A 209 -8.16 7.98 10.48
N ARG A 210 -7.65 9.18 10.75
CA ARG A 210 -8.29 10.21 11.57
C ARG A 210 -9.46 10.87 10.85
N HIS A 211 -9.40 10.87 9.52
CA HIS A 211 -10.43 11.37 8.61
C HIS A 211 -10.26 10.70 7.24
N PRO A 212 -11.31 10.59 6.45
CA PRO A 212 -11.22 10.09 5.08
C PRO A 212 -10.28 10.94 4.22
N VAL A 213 -9.61 10.30 3.25
CA VAL A 213 -8.81 10.99 2.24
C VAL A 213 -9.74 11.47 1.12
N PRO A 214 -9.92 12.77 0.95
CA PRO A 214 -10.84 13.30 -0.06
C PRO A 214 -10.22 13.13 -1.44
N VAL A 215 -10.74 12.21 -2.23
CA VAL A 215 -10.25 11.94 -3.58
C VAL A 215 -11.36 12.13 -4.62
N ARG A 216 -10.96 12.68 -5.77
CA ARG A 216 -11.80 12.81 -6.96
C ARG A 216 -11.30 11.85 -8.03
N LYS A 217 -12.22 11.03 -8.55
CA LYS A 217 -11.98 10.18 -9.71
C LYS A 217 -12.01 11.02 -10.99
N ARG A 218 -11.06 10.77 -11.87
CA ARG A 218 -10.90 11.45 -13.16
C ARG A 218 -11.09 10.46 -14.32
N GLU A 219 -10.39 10.70 -15.43
CA GLU A 219 -10.41 9.86 -16.61
C GLU A 219 -9.75 8.49 -16.38
N VAL A 220 -10.13 7.54 -17.22
CA VAL A 220 -9.44 6.25 -17.35
C VAL A 220 -8.37 6.39 -18.44
N VAL A 221 -7.15 5.98 -18.12
CA VAL A 221 -6.00 5.96 -19.05
C VAL A 221 -5.60 4.52 -19.29
N ARG A 222 -5.38 4.12 -20.56
CA ARG A 222 -4.85 2.80 -20.93
C ARG A 222 -3.37 2.90 -21.26
N ASP A 223 -2.62 1.92 -20.78
CA ASP A 223 -1.22 1.71 -21.16
C ASP A 223 -0.95 0.20 -21.27
N GLY A 224 -0.80 -0.28 -22.51
CA GLY A 224 -0.66 -1.71 -22.79
C GLY A 224 -1.84 -2.55 -22.27
N GLU A 225 -1.53 -3.51 -21.42
CA GLU A 225 -2.51 -4.41 -20.81
C GLU A 225 -3.19 -3.82 -19.57
N TYR A 226 -2.79 -2.63 -19.13
CA TYR A 226 -3.32 -2.00 -17.93
C TYR A 226 -4.29 -0.86 -18.27
N ALA A 227 -5.28 -0.68 -17.41
CA ALA A 227 -6.09 0.51 -17.35
C ALA A 227 -5.98 1.13 -15.95
N PHE A 228 -5.86 2.44 -15.91
CA PHE A 228 -5.64 3.23 -14.70
C PHE A 228 -6.77 4.24 -14.53
N LEU A 229 -7.31 4.34 -13.32
CA LEU A 229 -8.20 5.43 -12.95
C LEU A 229 -7.34 6.58 -12.41
N SER A 230 -7.32 7.69 -13.10
CA SER A 230 -6.68 8.91 -12.60
C SER A 230 -7.38 9.40 -11.33
N ILE A 231 -6.60 9.67 -10.31
CA ILE A 231 -7.06 10.13 -8.99
C ILE A 231 -6.38 11.45 -8.67
N GLU A 232 -7.13 12.39 -8.09
CA GLU A 232 -6.61 13.63 -7.54
C GLU A 232 -7.18 13.86 -6.14
N LEU A 233 -6.49 14.67 -5.33
CA LEU A 233 -7.08 15.20 -4.10
C LEU A 233 -8.23 16.14 -4.46
N ASP A 234 -9.32 16.05 -3.71
CA ASP A 234 -10.41 17.01 -3.78
C ASP A 234 -10.11 18.18 -2.85
N GLU A 235 -9.51 19.24 -3.38
CA GLU A 235 -9.16 20.45 -2.63
C GLU A 235 -10.39 21.27 -2.20
N ALA A 236 -11.59 20.94 -2.70
CA ALA A 236 -12.83 21.65 -2.42
C ALA A 236 -13.45 21.36 -1.04
N GLY A 237 -12.80 20.59 -0.16
CA GLY A 237 -13.17 20.41 1.25
C GLY A 237 -12.89 21.62 2.14
N GLY A 238 -12.31 22.70 1.63
CA GLY A 238 -12.04 23.97 2.28
C GLY A 238 -13.17 24.99 2.01
N GLN A 239 -14.20 24.99 2.87
CA GLN A 239 -15.09 26.10 3.22
C GLN A 239 -15.52 27.04 2.08
N ASP A 240 -16.64 26.73 1.41
CA ASP A 240 -17.59 27.78 1.08
C ASP A 240 -18.26 28.26 2.38
N VAL A 241 -17.62 29.21 3.06
CA VAL A 241 -18.31 30.10 3.99
C VAL A 241 -19.02 31.11 3.11
N PRO A 242 -20.36 31.13 3.03
CA PRO A 242 -21.05 32.19 2.33
C PRO A 242 -20.74 33.50 3.06
N ASP A 243 -20.15 34.45 2.32
CA ASP A 243 -19.98 35.82 2.74
C ASP A 243 -21.36 36.45 2.87
N SER A 244 -22.03 36.22 4.01
CA SER A 244 -23.26 36.86 4.37
C SER A 244 -22.96 38.04 5.30
N ASP A 245 -23.17 39.18 4.72
CA ASP A 245 -23.44 40.44 5.43
C ASP A 245 -22.31 41.46 5.55
N ARG A 246 -21.97 42.09 4.39
CA ARG A 246 -21.62 43.52 4.44
C ARG A 246 -22.81 44.32 3.89
N GLY A 247 -23.69 44.69 4.78
CA GLY A 247 -24.82 45.54 4.42
C GLY A 247 -25.46 46.20 5.64
N ARG A 248 -24.92 47.27 6.10
CA ARG A 248 -25.41 48.58 6.58
C ARG A 248 -24.72 49.09 7.83
#